data_670e37a2ce729fd10d1f0c3e463297aa
#
_entry.id   670e37a2ce729fd10d1f0c3e463297aa
#
_cell.length_a   1.000
_cell.length_b   1.000
_cell.length_c   1.000
_cell.angle_alpha   90.00
_cell.angle_beta   90.00
_cell.angle_gamma   90.00
#
_symmetry.space_group_name_H-M   'P 1'
#
loop_
_entity.id
_entity.type
_entity.pdbx_description
1 polymer ?
#
loop_
_entity_poly.entity_id
_entity_poly.type
_entity_poly.pdbx_seq_one_letter_code
_entity_poly.pdbx_strand_id
1 'polypeptide(L)'
;MNISYRLGWLGFRALYRFYFRWRVFNAERVPLTGAVILASNHASFLDPPLVGSGLRRPINYLARESLFRFPGMGALLRSWQAVPVDRDGGGAAGLKAILERLLAGGVIILFPEGTRTRDGRLQPARSGIGLTVIKSDAVVIPVRTFGTYEAYGRHVKFPRPKPVAVKYGRPMKFEQLRAEAKTCSKARLKEIYQQIANEIMAAIAKLEPCDDL
;
A
#
# COMPACT_ATOMS: atom_id res chain seq x y z
N MET A 1 9.19 7.95 -14.51
CA MET A 1 9.88 6.70 -14.07
C MET A 1 11.30 6.72 -14.59
N ASN A 2 12.30 6.53 -13.70
CA ASN A 2 13.68 6.32 -14.14
C ASN A 2 13.87 4.90 -14.74
N ILE A 3 14.98 4.68 -15.42
CA ILE A 3 15.27 3.41 -16.12
C ILE A 3 15.27 2.21 -15.17
N SER A 4 15.89 2.33 -13.99
CA SER A 4 15.94 1.24 -12.99
C SER A 4 14.54 0.85 -12.49
N TYR A 5 13.68 1.82 -12.17
CA TYR A 5 12.29 1.56 -11.81
C TYR A 5 11.54 0.85 -12.93
N ARG A 6 11.72 1.32 -14.18
CA ARG A 6 11.05 0.74 -15.35
C ARG A 6 11.47 -0.71 -15.59
N LEU A 7 12.78 -1.01 -15.46
CA LEU A 7 13.27 -2.38 -15.57
C LEU A 7 12.74 -3.29 -14.45
N GLY A 8 12.76 -2.82 -13.19
CA GLY A 8 12.17 -3.54 -12.07
C GLY A 8 10.66 -3.78 -12.27
N TRP A 9 9.92 -2.76 -12.71
CA TRP A 9 8.49 -2.86 -13.00
C TRP A 9 8.18 -3.88 -14.10
N LEU A 10 8.95 -3.87 -15.21
CA LEU A 10 8.82 -4.87 -16.28
C LEU A 10 9.16 -6.28 -15.78
N GLY A 11 10.24 -6.42 -15.01
CA GLY A 11 10.65 -7.71 -14.43
C GLY A 11 9.58 -8.30 -13.50
N PHE A 12 9.01 -7.48 -12.61
CA PHE A 12 7.89 -7.94 -11.75
C PHE A 12 6.64 -8.29 -12.56
N ARG A 13 6.30 -7.52 -13.59
CA ARG A 13 5.17 -7.86 -14.47
C ARG A 13 5.39 -9.19 -15.18
N ALA A 14 6.58 -9.45 -15.69
CA ALA A 14 6.92 -10.73 -16.29
C ALA A 14 6.82 -11.87 -15.26
N LEU A 15 7.42 -11.70 -14.07
CA LEU A 15 7.33 -12.68 -12.99
C LEU A 15 5.87 -12.96 -12.61
N TYR A 16 5.05 -11.93 -12.41
CA TYR A 16 3.64 -12.12 -12.07
C TYR A 16 2.85 -12.78 -13.21
N ARG A 17 3.13 -12.40 -14.46
CA ARG A 17 2.44 -12.95 -15.62
C ARG A 17 2.73 -14.44 -15.83
N PHE A 18 4.00 -14.82 -15.78
CA PHE A 18 4.43 -16.16 -16.17
C PHE A 18 4.49 -17.14 -14.99
N TYR A 19 4.91 -16.69 -13.83
CA TYR A 19 5.05 -17.57 -12.67
C TYR A 19 3.81 -17.62 -11.79
N PHE A 20 3.13 -16.47 -11.56
CA PHE A 20 1.97 -16.39 -10.67
C PHE A 20 0.63 -16.29 -11.40
N ARG A 21 0.60 -16.29 -12.73
CA ARG A 21 -0.64 -16.18 -13.54
C ARG A 21 -1.57 -15.07 -13.05
N TRP A 22 -1.01 -13.88 -12.80
CA TRP A 22 -1.69 -12.79 -12.16
C TRP A 22 -2.84 -12.17 -12.95
N ARG A 23 -3.77 -11.60 -12.21
CA ARG A 23 -4.87 -10.80 -12.75
C ARG A 23 -4.91 -9.43 -12.10
N VAL A 24 -5.31 -8.41 -12.86
CA VAL A 24 -5.42 -7.02 -12.42
C VAL A 24 -6.81 -6.51 -12.75
N PHE A 25 -7.50 -5.98 -11.75
CA PHE A 25 -8.87 -5.49 -11.90
C PHE A 25 -8.98 -4.03 -11.50
N ASN A 26 -9.64 -3.24 -12.35
CA ASN A 26 -10.01 -1.85 -12.09
C ASN A 26 -8.81 -0.90 -11.82
N ALA A 27 -7.67 -1.15 -12.44
CA ALA A 27 -6.48 -0.29 -12.30
C ALA A 27 -6.72 1.15 -12.80
N GLU A 28 -7.68 1.34 -13.71
CA GLU A 28 -8.14 2.63 -14.24
C GLU A 28 -8.76 3.54 -13.18
N ARG A 29 -9.18 3.01 -12.05
CA ARG A 29 -9.73 3.78 -10.91
C ARG A 29 -8.65 4.58 -10.17
N VAL A 30 -7.39 4.26 -10.37
CA VAL A 30 -6.28 4.99 -9.74
C VAL A 30 -5.98 6.24 -10.57
N PRO A 31 -6.14 7.45 -10.01
CA PRO A 31 -5.88 8.69 -10.74
C PRO A 31 -4.45 8.73 -11.31
N LEU A 32 -4.30 9.19 -12.55
CA LEU A 32 -2.99 9.31 -13.20
C LEU A 32 -2.14 10.44 -12.62
N THR A 33 -2.77 11.44 -11.99
CA THR A 33 -2.12 12.60 -11.38
C THR A 33 -2.62 12.83 -9.95
N GLY A 34 -1.94 13.68 -9.21
CA GLY A 34 -2.28 14.02 -7.82
C GLY A 34 -1.87 12.98 -6.79
N ALA A 35 -2.05 13.33 -5.53
CA ALA A 35 -1.70 12.50 -4.39
C ALA A 35 -2.66 11.32 -4.22
N VAL A 36 -2.12 10.11 -4.07
CA VAL A 36 -2.93 8.90 -3.88
C VAL A 36 -2.34 8.02 -2.78
N ILE A 37 -3.19 7.56 -1.89
CA ILE A 37 -2.90 6.50 -0.92
C ILE A 37 -3.55 5.21 -1.44
N LEU A 38 -2.73 4.22 -1.78
CA LEU A 38 -3.19 2.85 -2.05
C LEU A 38 -3.22 2.11 -0.72
N ALA A 39 -4.41 1.92 -0.18
CA ALA A 39 -4.61 1.20 1.08
C ALA A 39 -4.88 -0.27 0.79
N SER A 40 -3.93 -1.16 1.07
CA SER A 40 -3.99 -2.58 0.72
C SER A 40 -3.95 -3.48 1.96
N ASN A 41 -4.62 -4.65 1.90
CA ASN A 41 -4.35 -5.72 2.85
C ASN A 41 -2.90 -6.23 2.69
N HIS A 42 -2.36 -6.86 3.73
CA HIS A 42 -0.97 -7.31 3.73
C HIS A 42 -0.84 -8.78 4.14
N ALA A 43 -0.66 -9.65 3.16
CA ALA A 43 -0.57 -11.09 3.35
C ALA A 43 0.82 -11.67 3.01
N SER A 44 1.59 -10.96 2.16
CA SER A 44 2.81 -11.50 1.56
C SER A 44 3.88 -10.43 1.33
N PHE A 45 5.11 -10.87 1.13
CA PHE A 45 6.17 -10.03 0.55
C PHE A 45 5.88 -9.67 -0.92
N LEU A 46 4.99 -10.40 -1.59
CA LEU A 46 4.57 -10.13 -2.96
C LEU A 46 3.63 -8.92 -3.08
N ASP A 47 2.91 -8.53 -2.00
CA ASP A 47 1.86 -7.51 -2.10
C ASP A 47 2.37 -6.14 -2.62
N PRO A 48 3.45 -5.54 -2.08
CA PRO A 48 3.89 -4.24 -2.54
C PRO A 48 4.22 -4.19 -4.04
N PRO A 49 5.07 -5.08 -4.58
CA PRO A 49 5.36 -5.06 -6.01
C PRO A 49 4.17 -5.52 -6.86
N LEU A 50 3.27 -6.38 -6.37
CA LEU A 50 2.05 -6.78 -7.08
C LEU A 50 1.14 -5.57 -7.33
N VAL A 51 0.86 -4.80 -6.26
CA VAL A 51 0.04 -3.59 -6.37
C VAL A 51 0.69 -2.57 -7.30
N GLY A 52 2.00 -2.35 -7.21
CA GLY A 52 2.69 -1.40 -8.10
C GLY A 52 2.75 -1.84 -9.56
N SER A 53 2.91 -3.14 -9.79
CA SER A 53 2.98 -3.68 -11.16
C SER A 53 1.66 -3.55 -11.92
N GLY A 54 0.52 -3.47 -11.22
CA GLY A 54 -0.79 -3.23 -11.82
C GLY A 54 -0.98 -1.84 -12.41
N LEU A 55 -0.14 -0.87 -12.03
CA LEU A 55 -0.32 0.54 -12.37
C LEU A 55 0.65 1.02 -13.45
N ARG A 56 0.24 2.08 -14.17
CA ARG A 56 1.08 2.76 -15.18
C ARG A 56 1.93 3.90 -14.60
N ARG A 57 1.65 4.35 -13.38
CA ARG A 57 2.41 5.39 -12.69
C ARG A 57 3.26 4.78 -11.57
N PRO A 58 4.43 5.38 -11.27
CA PRO A 58 5.30 4.88 -10.22
C PRO A 58 4.64 5.08 -8.85
N ILE A 59 4.90 4.15 -7.95
CA ILE A 59 4.46 4.24 -6.57
C ILE A 59 5.64 4.26 -5.61
N ASN A 60 5.46 4.87 -4.45
CA ASN A 60 6.42 4.90 -3.37
C ASN A 60 6.12 3.73 -2.42
N TYR A 61 7.14 2.97 -2.08
CA TYR A 61 7.07 1.84 -1.16
C TYR A 61 7.68 2.24 0.18
N LEU A 62 7.17 1.69 1.27
CA LEU A 62 7.84 1.80 2.57
C LEU A 62 8.76 0.60 2.77
N ALA A 63 10.03 0.86 2.99
CA ALA A 63 11.01 -0.18 3.25
C ALA A 63 11.73 0.08 4.57
N ARG A 64 12.10 -1.00 5.27
CA ARG A 64 12.81 -0.90 6.54
C ARG A 64 14.14 -0.17 6.34
N GLU A 65 14.46 0.83 7.17
CA GLU A 65 15.68 1.63 7.07
C GLU A 65 16.96 0.77 7.01
N SER A 66 17.00 -0.32 7.78
CA SER A 66 18.14 -1.24 7.77
C SER A 66 18.51 -1.79 6.39
N LEU A 67 17.53 -1.91 5.47
CA LEU A 67 17.77 -2.38 4.10
C LEU A 67 18.58 -1.38 3.27
N PHE A 68 18.55 -0.10 3.61
CA PHE A 68 19.27 0.96 2.91
C PHE A 68 20.76 1.03 3.30
N ARG A 69 21.15 0.33 4.37
CA ARG A 69 22.55 0.27 4.86
C ARG A 69 23.37 -0.74 4.09
N PHE A 70 22.75 -1.71 3.38
CA PHE A 70 23.48 -2.67 2.57
C PHE A 70 24.04 -2.02 1.29
N PRO A 71 25.32 -2.24 0.95
CA PRO A 71 25.94 -1.70 -0.28
C PRO A 71 25.12 -2.08 -1.52
N GLY A 72 24.87 -1.11 -2.40
CA GLY A 72 24.07 -1.29 -3.63
C GLY A 72 22.55 -1.39 -3.40
N MET A 73 22.10 -2.10 -2.37
CA MET A 73 20.66 -2.26 -2.07
C MET A 73 20.00 -0.91 -1.77
N GLY A 74 20.64 -0.06 -0.98
CA GLY A 74 20.11 1.28 -0.68
C GLY A 74 19.96 2.15 -1.93
N ALA A 75 20.89 2.10 -2.86
CA ALA A 75 20.80 2.80 -4.14
C ALA A 75 19.66 2.24 -5.01
N LEU A 76 19.53 0.91 -5.09
CA LEU A 76 18.45 0.24 -5.81
C LEU A 76 17.09 0.60 -5.24
N LEU A 77 16.90 0.50 -3.91
CA LEU A 77 15.65 0.83 -3.25
C LEU A 77 15.25 2.30 -3.48
N ARG A 78 16.21 3.23 -3.37
CA ARG A 78 15.96 4.65 -3.70
C ARG A 78 15.56 4.84 -5.17
N SER A 79 16.22 4.16 -6.09
CA SER A 79 15.88 4.22 -7.52
C SER A 79 14.47 3.67 -7.80
N TRP A 80 13.99 2.76 -6.97
CA TRP A 80 12.61 2.22 -7.00
C TRP A 80 11.63 3.01 -6.13
N GLN A 81 12.02 4.24 -5.72
CA GLN A 81 11.18 5.15 -4.91
C GLN A 81 10.78 4.58 -3.54
N ALA A 82 11.57 3.66 -3.00
CA ALA A 82 11.38 3.20 -1.65
C ALA A 82 11.74 4.30 -0.63
N VAL A 83 10.86 4.49 0.35
CA VAL A 83 10.99 5.44 1.44
C VAL A 83 11.48 4.68 2.67
N PRO A 84 12.62 5.05 3.26
CA PRO A 84 13.08 4.41 4.49
C PRO A 84 12.13 4.75 5.64
N VAL A 85 11.74 3.72 6.40
CA VAL A 85 10.98 3.88 7.63
C VAL A 85 11.63 3.13 8.77
N ASP A 86 11.85 3.83 9.86
CA ASP A 86 12.20 3.22 11.12
C ASP A 86 10.92 2.70 11.78
N ARG A 87 10.87 1.39 12.00
CA ARG A 87 9.72 0.75 12.68
C ARG A 87 9.83 0.82 14.19
N ASP A 88 11.02 1.03 14.70
CA ASP A 88 11.35 0.95 16.11
C ASP A 88 11.47 2.35 16.76
N GLY A 89 11.67 3.40 15.93
CA GLY A 89 11.94 4.79 16.34
C GLY A 89 10.74 5.75 16.36
N GLY A 90 9.52 5.26 16.62
CA GLY A 90 8.37 6.15 16.94
C GLY A 90 7.60 6.76 15.76
N GLY A 91 7.88 6.38 14.53
CA GLY A 91 7.00 6.65 13.38
C GLY A 91 6.95 8.10 12.83
N ALA A 92 7.43 9.12 13.55
CA ALA A 92 7.33 10.51 13.12
C ALA A 92 8.12 10.80 11.83
N ALA A 93 9.34 10.30 11.72
CA ALA A 93 10.16 10.45 10.52
C ALA A 93 9.54 9.74 9.31
N GLY A 94 9.00 8.53 9.52
CA GLY A 94 8.27 7.79 8.49
C GLY A 94 7.02 8.53 8.02
N LEU A 95 6.23 9.07 8.95
CA LEU A 95 5.05 9.88 8.60
C LEU A 95 5.43 11.12 7.81
N LYS A 96 6.47 11.86 8.23
CA LYS A 96 6.98 13.02 7.51
C LYS A 96 7.34 12.66 6.07
N ALA A 97 8.12 11.61 5.88
CA ALA A 97 8.52 11.15 4.55
C ALA A 97 7.32 10.73 3.67
N ILE A 98 6.30 10.09 4.25
CA ILE A 98 5.04 9.76 3.58
C ILE A 98 4.34 11.05 3.10
N LEU A 99 4.18 12.02 3.99
CA LEU A 99 3.50 13.27 3.69
C LEU A 99 4.25 14.08 2.62
N GLU A 100 5.58 14.16 2.67
CA GLU A 100 6.38 14.80 1.63
C GLU A 100 6.13 14.19 0.23
N ARG A 101 6.02 12.86 0.14
CA ARG A 101 5.71 12.18 -1.13
C ARG A 101 4.29 12.49 -1.62
N LEU A 102 3.33 12.55 -0.72
CA LEU A 102 1.94 12.90 -1.05
C LEU A 102 1.83 14.37 -1.47
N LEU A 103 2.48 15.30 -0.76
CA LEU A 103 2.52 16.73 -1.13
C LEU A 103 3.14 16.95 -2.52
N ALA A 104 4.11 16.13 -2.91
CA ALA A 104 4.67 16.13 -4.25
C ALA A 104 3.75 15.47 -5.32
N GLY A 105 2.49 15.16 -4.97
CA GLY A 105 1.54 14.51 -5.87
C GLY A 105 1.83 13.04 -6.13
N GLY A 106 2.62 12.39 -5.29
CA GLY A 106 3.02 10.98 -5.43
C GLY A 106 1.92 9.99 -5.06
N VAL A 107 2.12 8.74 -5.46
CA VAL A 107 1.33 7.58 -5.00
C VAL A 107 2.12 6.84 -3.94
N ILE A 108 1.50 6.50 -2.84
CA ILE A 108 2.12 5.69 -1.79
C ILE A 108 1.25 4.48 -1.44
N ILE A 109 1.88 3.33 -1.23
CA ILE A 109 1.18 2.16 -0.71
C ILE A 109 1.31 2.11 0.80
N LEU A 110 0.17 1.95 1.48
CA LEU A 110 0.08 1.75 2.92
C LEU A 110 -0.74 0.48 3.22
N PHE A 111 -0.34 -0.20 4.27
CA PHE A 111 -1.05 -1.38 4.77
C PHE A 111 -1.70 -1.03 6.10
N PRO A 112 -3.06 -0.86 6.14
CA PRO A 112 -3.75 -0.45 7.37
C PRO A 112 -3.50 -1.38 8.56
N GLU A 113 -3.29 -2.64 8.30
CA GLU A 113 -2.98 -3.68 9.31
C GLU A 113 -1.64 -3.45 10.04
N GLY A 114 -0.72 -2.68 9.42
CA GLY A 114 0.62 -2.37 9.94
C GLY A 114 1.60 -3.54 9.94
N THR A 115 1.15 -4.75 9.66
CA THR A 115 1.99 -5.95 9.54
C THR A 115 1.33 -6.97 8.63
N ARG A 116 2.10 -7.93 8.12
CA ARG A 116 1.54 -9.05 7.35
C ARG A 116 0.72 -9.96 8.25
N THR A 117 -0.42 -10.44 7.75
CA THR A 117 -1.25 -11.44 8.42
C THR A 117 -0.47 -12.71 8.75
N ARG A 118 -0.91 -13.43 9.78
CA ARG A 118 -0.33 -14.73 10.16
C ARG A 118 -1.14 -15.91 9.63
N ASP A 119 -2.43 -15.70 9.40
CA ASP A 119 -3.42 -16.73 9.08
C ASP A 119 -4.13 -16.52 7.73
N GLY A 120 -3.70 -15.51 6.94
CA GLY A 120 -4.31 -15.16 5.66
C GLY A 120 -5.56 -14.30 5.77
N ARG A 121 -6.09 -14.07 6.98
CA ARG A 121 -7.29 -13.26 7.20
C ARG A 121 -6.94 -11.77 7.28
N LEU A 122 -7.91 -10.93 6.92
CA LEU A 122 -7.82 -9.49 7.12
C LEU A 122 -7.70 -9.18 8.61
N GLN A 123 -6.78 -8.30 8.98
CA GLN A 123 -6.55 -7.89 10.35
C GLN A 123 -7.19 -6.52 10.63
N PRO A 124 -7.48 -6.18 11.88
CA PRO A 124 -7.97 -4.85 12.25
C PRO A 124 -7.03 -3.75 11.79
N ALA A 125 -7.60 -2.64 11.33
CA ALA A 125 -6.82 -1.48 10.91
C ALA A 125 -6.26 -0.70 12.12
N ARG A 126 -5.06 -0.17 11.95
CA ARG A 126 -4.42 0.77 12.89
C ARG A 126 -4.71 2.20 12.47
N SER A 127 -4.91 3.09 13.43
CA SER A 127 -5.25 4.50 13.24
C SER A 127 -4.22 5.33 12.44
N GLY A 128 -2.99 4.82 12.27
CA GLY A 128 -1.92 5.51 11.54
C GLY A 128 -2.26 5.89 10.10
N ILE A 129 -3.05 5.07 9.40
CA ILE A 129 -3.51 5.43 8.06
C ILE A 129 -4.49 6.59 8.11
N GLY A 130 -5.39 6.64 9.10
CA GLY A 130 -6.32 7.75 9.30
C GLY A 130 -5.59 9.07 9.56
N LEU A 131 -4.53 9.04 10.37
CA LEU A 131 -3.65 10.21 10.56
C LEU A 131 -3.04 10.68 9.23
N THR A 132 -2.56 9.78 8.40
CA THR A 132 -2.00 10.11 7.08
C THR A 132 -3.05 10.74 6.17
N VAL A 133 -4.27 10.20 6.15
CA VAL A 133 -5.40 10.72 5.37
C VAL A 133 -5.77 12.13 5.82
N ILE A 134 -5.84 12.39 7.13
CA ILE A 134 -6.19 13.72 7.67
C ILE A 134 -5.09 14.75 7.38
N LYS A 135 -3.82 14.35 7.40
CA LYS A 135 -2.67 15.24 7.18
C LYS A 135 -2.33 15.45 5.69
N SER A 136 -3.08 14.84 4.78
CA SER A 136 -2.88 14.97 3.33
C SER A 136 -4.21 15.15 2.60
N ASP A 137 -4.17 15.75 1.40
CA ASP A 137 -5.33 15.85 0.51
C ASP A 137 -5.44 14.64 -0.45
N ALA A 138 -4.71 13.57 -0.15
CA ALA A 138 -4.64 12.41 -0.99
C ALA A 138 -6.00 11.69 -1.11
N VAL A 139 -6.31 11.25 -2.32
CA VAL A 139 -7.42 10.32 -2.56
C VAL A 139 -7.00 8.94 -2.07
N VAL A 140 -7.88 8.24 -1.36
CA VAL A 140 -7.63 6.88 -0.91
C VAL A 140 -8.25 5.88 -1.87
N ILE A 141 -7.45 4.93 -2.35
CA ILE A 141 -7.94 3.81 -3.16
C ILE A 141 -7.79 2.54 -2.31
N PRO A 142 -8.89 1.91 -1.89
CA PRO A 142 -8.81 0.60 -1.25
C PRO A 142 -8.37 -0.43 -2.28
N VAL A 143 -7.43 -1.28 -1.89
CA VAL A 143 -6.85 -2.32 -2.75
C VAL A 143 -6.90 -3.65 -2.04
N ARG A 144 -7.24 -4.71 -2.74
CA ARG A 144 -7.16 -6.06 -2.19
C ARG A 144 -6.30 -6.96 -3.05
N THR A 145 -5.36 -7.64 -2.42
CA THR A 145 -4.55 -8.69 -3.02
C THR A 145 -5.10 -10.06 -2.62
N PHE A 146 -5.10 -11.00 -3.57
CA PHE A 146 -5.61 -12.36 -3.41
C PHE A 146 -4.55 -13.38 -3.81
N GLY A 147 -4.56 -14.55 -3.17
CA GLY A 147 -3.66 -15.66 -3.47
C GLY A 147 -2.21 -15.45 -3.03
N THR A 148 -1.86 -14.26 -2.56
CA THR A 148 -0.47 -13.93 -2.17
C THR A 148 -0.05 -14.59 -0.86
N TYR A 149 -0.99 -14.88 0.06
CA TYR A 149 -0.72 -15.62 1.28
C TYR A 149 -0.32 -17.06 0.98
N GLU A 150 -1.04 -17.74 0.10
CA GLU A 150 -0.78 -19.12 -0.35
C GLU A 150 0.48 -19.20 -1.21
N ALA A 151 0.74 -18.14 -2.01
CA ALA A 151 1.90 -18.06 -2.88
C ALA A 151 3.20 -17.80 -2.10
N TYR A 152 3.21 -16.84 -1.17
CA TYR A 152 4.40 -16.47 -0.41
C TYR A 152 4.06 -15.74 0.90
N GLY A 153 3.17 -16.32 1.71
CA GLY A 153 2.90 -15.86 3.07
C GLY A 153 4.04 -16.16 4.04
N ARG A 154 3.89 -15.76 5.30
CA ARG A 154 4.93 -15.96 6.34
C ARG A 154 5.28 -17.42 6.60
N HIS A 155 4.35 -18.33 6.34
CA HIS A 155 4.49 -19.78 6.53
C HIS A 155 5.21 -20.49 5.37
N VAL A 156 5.47 -19.76 4.27
CA VAL A 156 6.07 -20.31 3.05
C VAL A 156 7.51 -19.87 2.95
N LYS A 157 8.45 -20.83 2.85
CA LYS A 157 9.89 -20.54 2.77
C LYS A 157 10.31 -20.02 1.38
N PHE A 158 9.71 -20.55 0.31
CA PHE A 158 9.98 -20.17 -1.07
C PHE A 158 8.66 -19.85 -1.81
N PRO A 159 8.64 -18.87 -2.74
CA PRO A 159 7.47 -18.59 -3.54
C PRO A 159 6.94 -19.79 -4.28
N ARG A 160 5.63 -20.02 -4.25
CA ARG A 160 4.92 -21.10 -4.95
C ARG A 160 4.18 -20.55 -6.17
N PRO A 161 4.11 -21.25 -7.30
CA PRO A 161 3.42 -20.80 -8.52
C PRO A 161 1.89 -20.88 -8.36
N LYS A 162 1.34 -20.09 -7.48
CA LYS A 162 -0.10 -19.96 -7.25
C LYS A 162 -0.65 -18.73 -7.97
N PRO A 163 -1.90 -18.77 -8.47
CA PRO A 163 -2.54 -17.58 -9.03
C PRO A 163 -2.61 -16.47 -7.98
N VAL A 164 -2.35 -15.24 -8.41
CA VAL A 164 -2.50 -14.04 -7.57
C VAL A 164 -3.32 -12.98 -8.31
N ALA A 165 -4.02 -12.15 -7.57
CA ALA A 165 -4.74 -11.03 -8.17
C ALA A 165 -4.63 -9.77 -7.33
N VAL A 166 -4.82 -8.62 -7.98
CA VAL A 166 -4.98 -7.32 -7.35
C VAL A 166 -6.22 -6.63 -7.89
N LYS A 167 -7.06 -6.13 -6.99
CA LYS A 167 -8.29 -5.40 -7.32
C LYS A 167 -8.28 -4.03 -6.66
N TYR A 168 -8.49 -2.98 -7.46
CA TYR A 168 -8.55 -1.60 -6.98
C TYR A 168 -10.02 -1.20 -6.81
N GLY A 169 -10.36 -0.68 -5.64
CA GLY A 169 -11.71 -0.22 -5.31
C GLY A 169 -12.00 1.19 -5.86
N ARG A 170 -13.19 1.69 -5.53
CA ARG A 170 -13.57 3.06 -5.88
C ARG A 170 -12.81 4.06 -5.01
N PRO A 171 -12.46 5.25 -5.54
CA PRO A 171 -11.84 6.32 -4.76
C PRO A 171 -12.69 6.71 -3.55
N MET A 172 -12.05 6.84 -2.41
CA MET A 172 -12.66 7.32 -1.17
C MET A 172 -12.14 8.73 -0.86
N LYS A 173 -13.04 9.63 -0.51
CA LYS A 173 -12.74 10.98 -0.06
C LYS A 173 -13.27 11.16 1.35
N PHE A 174 -12.52 11.86 2.18
CA PHE A 174 -12.85 12.07 3.60
C PHE A 174 -12.99 13.56 3.91
N GLU A 175 -13.65 14.32 3.02
CA GLU A 175 -13.74 15.79 3.11
C GLU A 175 -14.40 16.27 4.40
N GLN A 176 -15.51 15.61 4.81
CA GLN A 176 -16.21 15.95 6.05
C GLN A 176 -15.35 15.70 7.29
N LEU A 177 -14.71 14.52 7.38
CA LEU A 177 -13.84 14.20 8.50
C LEU A 177 -12.57 15.06 8.54
N ARG A 178 -12.05 15.49 7.37
CA ARG A 178 -10.96 16.46 7.30
C ARG A 178 -11.39 17.85 7.80
N ALA A 179 -12.59 18.29 7.48
CA ALA A 179 -13.13 19.55 7.97
C ALA A 179 -13.32 19.50 9.51
N GLU A 180 -13.95 18.44 10.02
CA GLU A 180 -14.15 18.23 11.45
C GLU A 180 -12.81 18.17 12.22
N ALA A 181 -11.80 17.50 11.67
CA ALA A 181 -10.49 17.34 12.28
C ALA A 181 -9.72 18.64 12.52
N LYS A 182 -10.11 19.75 11.86
CA LYS A 182 -9.48 21.05 12.03
C LYS A 182 -9.88 21.76 13.33
N THR A 183 -11.06 21.45 13.85
CA THR A 183 -11.70 22.16 14.98
C THR A 183 -12.06 21.28 16.16
N CYS A 184 -12.00 19.96 16.01
CA CYS A 184 -12.39 19.02 17.05
C CYS A 184 -11.36 18.90 18.19
N SER A 185 -11.78 18.32 19.32
CA SER A 185 -10.89 18.00 20.45
C SER A 185 -9.85 16.94 20.09
N LYS A 186 -8.76 16.87 20.87
CA LYS A 186 -7.73 15.82 20.72
C LYS A 186 -8.29 14.39 20.88
N ALA A 187 -9.30 14.21 21.71
CA ALA A 187 -9.98 12.91 21.87
C ALA A 187 -10.73 12.54 20.59
N ARG A 188 -11.57 13.45 20.10
CA ARG A 188 -12.31 13.25 18.86
C ARG A 188 -11.41 13.04 17.63
N LEU A 189 -10.28 13.73 17.58
CA LEU A 189 -9.30 13.57 16.52
C LEU A 189 -8.74 12.14 16.44
N LYS A 190 -8.48 11.50 17.58
CA LYS A 190 -8.05 10.09 17.65
C LYS A 190 -9.16 9.15 17.17
N GLU A 191 -10.41 9.43 17.51
CA GLU A 191 -11.56 8.67 17.02
C GLU A 191 -11.72 8.79 15.51
N ILE A 192 -11.57 9.99 14.96
CA ILE A 192 -11.58 10.24 13.50
C ILE A 192 -10.51 9.39 12.79
N TYR A 193 -9.29 9.34 13.33
CA TYR A 193 -8.24 8.50 12.73
C TYR A 193 -8.63 7.02 12.70
N GLN A 194 -9.21 6.51 13.78
CA GLN A 194 -9.64 5.12 13.83
C GLN A 194 -10.87 4.87 12.95
N GLN A 195 -11.82 5.81 12.91
CA GLN A 195 -12.99 5.75 12.02
C GLN A 195 -12.57 5.62 10.56
N ILE A 196 -11.68 6.50 10.07
CA ILE A 196 -11.14 6.45 8.70
C ILE A 196 -10.46 5.10 8.43
N ALA A 197 -9.64 4.63 9.38
CA ALA A 197 -8.96 3.35 9.23
C ALA A 197 -9.94 2.18 9.10
N ASN A 198 -11.01 2.18 9.89
CA ASN A 198 -12.05 1.15 9.85
C ASN A 198 -12.88 1.21 8.55
N GLU A 199 -13.24 2.41 8.08
CA GLU A 199 -13.93 2.59 6.80
C GLU A 199 -13.11 2.10 5.62
N ILE A 200 -11.80 2.40 5.60
CA ILE A 200 -10.87 1.89 4.58
C ILE A 200 -10.81 0.36 4.64
N MET A 201 -10.69 -0.22 5.83
CA MET A 201 -10.61 -1.67 5.98
C MET A 201 -11.91 -2.36 5.57
N ALA A 202 -13.05 -1.77 5.88
CA ALA A 202 -14.36 -2.24 5.43
C ALA A 202 -14.47 -2.19 3.89
N ALA A 203 -13.94 -1.13 3.27
CA ALA A 203 -13.91 -1.02 1.81
C ALA A 203 -13.00 -2.08 1.16
N ILE A 204 -11.84 -2.37 1.77
CA ILE A 204 -10.94 -3.47 1.34
C ILE A 204 -11.68 -4.82 1.46
N ALA A 205 -12.37 -5.06 2.58
CA ALA A 205 -13.09 -6.31 2.81
C ALA A 205 -14.20 -6.58 1.79
N LYS A 206 -14.87 -5.52 1.31
CA LYS A 206 -15.91 -5.60 0.27
C LYS A 206 -15.38 -5.89 -1.14
N LEU A 207 -14.06 -5.82 -1.36
CA LEU A 207 -13.46 -6.22 -2.64
C LEU A 207 -13.36 -7.74 -2.67
N GLU A 208 -14.33 -8.37 -3.30
CA GLU A 208 -14.37 -9.82 -3.48
C GLU A 208 -13.42 -10.28 -4.60
N PRO A 209 -12.92 -11.54 -4.53
CA PRO A 209 -12.25 -12.14 -5.67
C PRO A 209 -13.21 -12.19 -6.86
N CYS A 210 -12.69 -12.18 -8.07
CA CYS A 210 -13.50 -12.52 -9.24
C CYS A 210 -13.58 -14.05 -9.36
N ASP A 211 -14.74 -14.56 -9.80
CA ASP A 211 -15.14 -15.96 -9.74
C ASP A 211 -14.20 -17.00 -10.38
N ASP A 212 -13.08 -16.57 -10.95
CA ASP A 212 -12.13 -17.46 -11.66
C ASP A 212 -10.70 -17.42 -11.11
N LEU A 213 -10.49 -17.24 -9.82
CA LEU A 213 -9.15 -17.36 -9.21
C LEU A 213 -8.83 -18.78 -8.82
#